data_f68de365cb2a132b734f3696a361b210
#
_entry.id   f68de365cb2a132b734f3696a361b210
#
_cell.length_a   1.000
_cell.length_b   1.000
_cell.length_c   1.000
_cell.angle_alpha   90.00
_cell.angle_beta   90.00
_cell.angle_gamma   90.00
#
_symmetry.space_group_name_H-M   'P 1'
#
loop_
_entity.id
_entity.type
_entity.pdbx_description
1 polymer ?
#
loop_
_entity_poly.entity_id
_entity_poly.type
_entity_poly.pdbx_seq_one_letter_code
_entity_poly.pdbx_strand_id
1 'polypeptide(L)'
;MLKVNDIRKHFIEELKNENFSRDKSGVKTIELIGASFHADEEAIFGTPNTDYIADELAWYRSMSTNINDIGNRDEPPAAWQYSANEHGEINSNYGTLIFSDKYFRQYDNVLDTLLMDMDTRRATMVYNRPSIWTEYNENGKNDFICTNAVTYYLRDGAIHAVVQMRSNDVVFGYKNDYAWQRYVLEQLTHDYNRLYFPEPQGEALPR
;
A
#
# COMPACT_ATOMS: atom_id res chain seq x y z
N MET A 1 21.35 -1.28 -7.12
CA MET A 1 20.13 -0.93 -6.37
C MET A 1 20.07 -1.87 -5.17
N LEU A 2 19.80 -1.36 -3.97
CA LEU A 2 19.63 -2.20 -2.78
C LEU A 2 18.41 -3.12 -2.93
N LYS A 3 18.45 -4.24 -2.22
CA LYS A 3 17.37 -5.24 -2.16
C LYS A 3 16.88 -5.41 -0.72
N VAL A 4 15.79 -6.14 -0.53
CA VAL A 4 15.26 -6.44 0.82
C VAL A 4 16.33 -7.05 1.72
N ASN A 5 17.15 -7.98 1.22
CA ASN A 5 18.24 -8.58 1.98
C ASN A 5 19.32 -7.57 2.46
N ASP A 6 19.56 -6.51 1.69
CA ASP A 6 20.53 -5.47 2.10
C ASP A 6 19.98 -4.62 3.24
N ILE A 7 18.69 -4.30 3.16
CA ILE A 7 17.96 -3.61 4.24
C ILE A 7 17.97 -4.47 5.52
N ARG A 8 17.66 -5.76 5.39
CA ARG A 8 17.68 -6.73 6.49
C ARG A 8 19.05 -6.79 7.17
N LYS A 9 20.13 -6.87 6.40
CA LYS A 9 21.50 -6.88 6.92
C LYS A 9 21.84 -5.59 7.67
N HIS A 10 21.44 -4.44 7.15
CA HIS A 10 21.63 -3.15 7.81
C HIS A 10 21.00 -3.17 9.21
N PHE A 11 19.73 -3.51 9.33
CA PHE A 11 19.05 -3.53 10.64
C PHE A 11 19.63 -4.56 11.61
N ILE A 12 20.10 -5.73 11.11
CA ILE A 12 20.80 -6.73 11.94
C ILE A 12 22.13 -6.17 12.47
N GLU A 13 22.87 -5.44 11.66
CA GLU A 13 24.14 -4.84 12.04
C GLU A 13 23.95 -3.73 13.07
N GLU A 14 23.01 -2.82 12.87
CA GLU A 14 22.64 -1.77 13.81
C GLU A 14 22.21 -2.35 15.17
N LEU A 15 21.41 -3.44 15.13
CA LEU A 15 20.99 -4.14 16.34
C LEU A 15 22.19 -4.78 17.10
N LYS A 16 23.12 -5.42 16.37
CA LYS A 16 24.32 -6.03 16.96
C LYS A 16 25.27 -5.01 17.58
N ASN A 17 25.34 -3.83 16.98
CA ASN A 17 26.18 -2.73 17.43
C ASN A 17 25.49 -1.86 18.50
N GLU A 18 24.26 -2.19 18.87
CA GLU A 18 23.43 -1.42 19.81
C GLU A 18 23.23 0.05 19.40
N ASN A 19 23.19 0.31 18.09
CA ASN A 19 23.01 1.65 17.54
C ASN A 19 21.54 2.05 17.60
N PHE A 20 21.09 2.45 18.77
CA PHE A 20 19.71 2.87 18.99
C PHE A 20 19.57 4.38 19.02
N SER A 21 18.56 4.90 18.35
CA SER A 21 17.92 6.16 18.68
C SER A 21 16.85 5.97 19.76
N ARG A 22 16.33 7.06 20.30
CA ARG A 22 15.17 7.01 21.20
C ARG A 22 14.08 7.89 20.64
N ASP A 23 12.89 7.35 20.60
CA ASP A 23 11.72 8.14 20.24
C ASP A 23 11.30 9.09 21.40
N LYS A 24 10.26 9.88 21.18
CA LYS A 24 9.73 10.82 22.17
C LYS A 24 9.21 10.16 23.46
N SER A 25 8.91 8.86 23.45
CA SER A 25 8.49 8.07 24.61
C SER A 25 9.69 7.43 25.35
N GLY A 26 10.91 7.56 24.81
CA GLY A 26 12.14 6.96 25.34
C GLY A 26 12.35 5.51 24.90
N VAL A 27 11.50 4.97 24.02
CA VAL A 27 11.66 3.62 23.47
C VAL A 27 12.87 3.59 22.53
N LYS A 28 13.71 2.56 22.65
CA LYS A 28 14.82 2.33 21.75
C LYS A 28 14.32 1.90 20.38
N THR A 29 14.77 2.58 19.35
CA THR A 29 14.41 2.31 17.95
C THR A 29 15.66 2.25 17.08
N ILE A 30 15.58 1.52 15.97
CA ILE A 30 16.54 1.59 14.86
C ILE A 30 15.77 2.13 13.66
N GLU A 31 16.30 3.16 13.02
CA GLU A 31 15.65 3.86 11.92
C GLU A 31 16.62 4.05 10.75
N LEU A 32 16.12 3.84 9.53
CA LEU A 32 16.84 4.13 8.29
C LEU A 32 16.04 5.16 7.48
N ILE A 33 16.53 6.40 7.47
CA ILE A 33 15.89 7.51 6.77
C ILE A 33 16.31 7.52 5.30
N GLY A 34 15.30 7.63 4.39
CA GLY A 34 15.56 7.76 2.96
C GLY A 34 15.97 6.46 2.27
N ALA A 35 15.62 5.31 2.82
CA ALA A 35 15.87 4.02 2.18
C ALA A 35 15.18 3.94 0.80
N SER A 36 15.93 3.44 -0.19
CA SER A 36 15.39 3.12 -1.51
C SER A 36 15.94 1.77 -1.94
N PHE A 37 15.06 0.82 -2.22
CA PHE A 37 15.43 -0.56 -2.54
C PHE A 37 14.40 -1.23 -3.43
N HIS A 38 14.81 -2.29 -4.10
CA HIS A 38 13.92 -3.18 -4.84
C HIS A 38 13.22 -4.12 -3.86
N ALA A 39 11.90 -4.10 -3.86
CA ALA A 39 11.06 -4.93 -3.00
C ALA A 39 10.92 -6.34 -3.61
N ASP A 40 12.02 -7.12 -3.60
CA ASP A 40 12.13 -8.43 -4.23
C ASP A 40 11.72 -9.60 -3.30
N GLU A 41 11.42 -9.30 -2.04
CA GLU A 41 10.90 -10.26 -1.06
C GLU A 41 9.68 -9.68 -0.34
N GLU A 42 8.76 -10.53 0.09
CA GLU A 42 7.50 -10.14 0.74
C GLU A 42 7.65 -9.76 2.23
N ALA A 43 8.82 -9.96 2.81
CA ALA A 43 9.12 -9.65 4.20
C ALA A 43 10.56 -9.19 4.38
N ILE A 44 10.79 -8.10 5.13
CA ILE A 44 12.13 -7.75 5.63
C ILE A 44 12.46 -8.66 6.81
N PHE A 45 11.54 -8.78 7.77
CA PHE A 45 11.65 -9.70 8.90
C PHE A 45 10.37 -10.51 9.11
N GLY A 46 10.54 -11.71 9.67
CA GLY A 46 9.45 -12.63 10.00
C GLY A 46 8.78 -13.23 8.76
N THR A 47 7.60 -13.78 8.95
CA THR A 47 6.77 -14.42 7.92
C THR A 47 5.46 -13.64 7.77
N PRO A 48 4.95 -13.43 6.56
CA PRO A 48 3.62 -12.85 6.35
C PRO A 48 2.53 -13.67 7.03
N ASN A 49 1.57 -13.01 7.64
CA ASN A 49 0.35 -13.65 8.12
C ASN A 49 -0.69 -13.60 6.98
N THR A 50 -0.79 -14.69 6.24
CA THR A 50 -1.64 -14.77 5.04
C THR A 50 -3.12 -14.56 5.33
N ASP A 51 -3.61 -15.05 6.48
CA ASP A 51 -5.01 -14.88 6.85
C ASP A 51 -5.32 -13.41 7.17
N TYR A 52 -4.43 -12.76 7.92
CA TYR A 52 -4.56 -11.34 8.20
C TYR A 52 -4.47 -10.48 6.93
N ILE A 53 -3.52 -10.79 6.05
CA ILE A 53 -3.37 -10.10 4.76
C ILE A 53 -4.64 -10.26 3.92
N ALA A 54 -5.24 -11.45 3.88
CA ALA A 54 -6.48 -11.66 3.15
C ALA A 54 -7.64 -10.83 3.70
N ASP A 55 -7.78 -10.77 5.03
CA ASP A 55 -8.79 -9.93 5.70
C ASP A 55 -8.58 -8.44 5.39
N GLU A 56 -7.35 -7.96 5.49
CA GLU A 56 -7.02 -6.56 5.25
C GLU A 56 -7.23 -6.17 3.78
N LEU A 57 -6.84 -7.01 2.82
CA LEU A 57 -7.11 -6.81 1.39
C LEU A 57 -8.62 -6.78 1.10
N ALA A 58 -9.41 -7.68 1.73
CA ALA A 58 -10.86 -7.68 1.59
C ALA A 58 -11.47 -6.39 2.13
N TRP A 59 -10.98 -5.92 3.28
CA TRP A 59 -11.41 -4.66 3.88
C TRP A 59 -11.02 -3.43 3.03
N TYR A 60 -9.81 -3.38 2.48
CA TYR A 60 -9.44 -2.31 1.54
C TYR A 60 -10.37 -2.29 0.32
N ARG A 61 -10.70 -3.45 -0.23
CA ARG A 61 -11.60 -3.58 -1.39
C ARG A 61 -13.03 -3.18 -1.08
N SER A 62 -13.48 -3.35 0.15
CA SER A 62 -14.82 -2.91 0.59
C SER A 62 -14.95 -1.40 0.69
N MET A 63 -13.81 -0.67 0.72
CA MET A 63 -13.73 0.77 0.94
C MET A 63 -14.33 1.24 2.28
N SER A 64 -14.52 0.33 3.24
CA SER A 64 -14.96 0.72 4.57
C SER A 64 -13.87 1.44 5.32
N THR A 65 -14.17 2.58 5.90
CA THR A 65 -13.25 3.33 6.78
C THR A 65 -13.40 2.94 8.25
N ASN A 66 -14.14 1.88 8.55
CA ASN A 66 -14.31 1.37 9.91
C ASN A 66 -13.45 0.12 10.14
N ILE A 67 -12.61 0.15 11.18
CA ILE A 67 -11.70 -0.94 11.51
C ILE A 67 -12.40 -2.20 12.01
N ASN A 68 -13.66 -2.10 12.47
CA ASN A 68 -14.45 -3.25 12.90
C ASN A 68 -14.87 -4.14 11.71
N ASP A 69 -14.73 -3.66 10.48
CA ASP A 69 -15.03 -4.42 9.27
C ASP A 69 -13.81 -5.22 8.76
N ILE A 70 -12.69 -5.21 9.49
CA ILE A 70 -11.49 -5.98 9.15
C ILE A 70 -11.66 -7.44 9.55
N GLY A 71 -12.04 -8.28 8.59
CA GLY A 71 -12.25 -9.71 8.82
C GLY A 71 -13.44 -9.98 9.76
N ASN A 72 -13.60 -11.25 10.14
CA ASN A 72 -14.62 -11.66 11.13
C ASN A 72 -13.92 -11.89 12.47
N ARG A 73 -13.62 -10.82 13.22
CA ARG A 73 -12.83 -10.82 14.45
C ARG A 73 -13.63 -10.23 15.60
N ASP A 74 -13.41 -10.74 16.81
CA ASP A 74 -14.02 -10.18 18.02
C ASP A 74 -13.49 -8.77 18.32
N GLU A 75 -12.20 -8.52 17.99
CA GLU A 75 -11.55 -7.22 18.13
C GLU A 75 -10.71 -6.87 16.91
N PRO A 76 -10.72 -5.59 16.46
CA PRO A 76 -9.84 -5.12 15.40
C PRO A 76 -8.35 -5.26 15.78
N PRO A 77 -7.43 -5.35 14.80
CA PRO A 77 -6.00 -5.41 15.08
C PRO A 77 -5.50 -4.20 15.85
N ALA A 78 -4.61 -4.41 16.84
CA ALA A 78 -4.14 -3.37 17.75
C ALA A 78 -3.54 -2.13 17.05
N ALA A 79 -2.85 -2.33 15.91
CA ALA A 79 -2.30 -1.22 15.13
C ALA A 79 -3.40 -0.28 14.61
N TRP A 80 -4.53 -0.83 14.18
CA TRP A 80 -5.67 -0.06 13.72
C TRP A 80 -6.45 0.59 14.87
N GLN A 81 -6.57 -0.10 16.02
CA GLN A 81 -7.19 0.49 17.21
C GLN A 81 -6.46 1.76 17.66
N TYR A 82 -5.12 1.79 17.55
CA TYR A 82 -4.32 2.98 17.88
C TYR A 82 -4.61 4.17 16.94
N SER A 83 -4.95 3.89 15.69
CA SER A 83 -5.19 4.91 14.66
C SER A 83 -6.63 5.41 14.63
N ALA A 84 -7.58 4.57 15.06
CA ALA A 84 -9.00 4.85 14.96
C ALA A 84 -9.51 5.76 16.08
N ASN A 85 -10.61 6.44 15.81
CA ASN A 85 -11.40 7.11 16.85
C ASN A 85 -12.27 6.12 17.65
N GLU A 86 -13.05 6.64 18.61
CA GLU A 86 -13.96 5.84 19.45
C GLU A 86 -15.05 5.09 18.65
N HIS A 87 -15.32 5.50 17.42
CA HIS A 87 -16.30 4.85 16.52
C HIS A 87 -15.63 3.85 15.55
N GLY A 88 -14.32 3.65 15.66
CA GLY A 88 -13.56 2.78 14.78
C GLY A 88 -13.22 3.39 13.43
N GLU A 89 -13.37 4.69 13.22
CA GLU A 89 -13.13 5.37 11.96
C GLU A 89 -11.66 5.74 11.78
N ILE A 90 -11.17 5.58 10.53
CA ILE A 90 -9.79 5.91 10.11
C ILE A 90 -9.78 6.63 8.75
N ASN A 91 -8.61 7.13 8.34
CA ASN A 91 -8.37 7.74 7.04
C ASN A 91 -7.70 6.78 6.03
N SER A 92 -6.96 5.79 6.53
CA SER A 92 -6.00 4.99 5.78
C SER A 92 -6.58 3.72 5.16
N ASN A 93 -7.90 3.63 4.91
CA ASN A 93 -8.35 2.56 4.01
C ASN A 93 -7.85 2.86 2.59
N TYR A 94 -6.81 2.15 2.16
CA TYR A 94 -6.12 2.40 0.90
C TYR A 94 -7.02 2.16 -0.32
N GLY A 95 -7.96 1.24 -0.23
CA GLY A 95 -8.95 1.02 -1.28
C GLY A 95 -9.88 2.23 -1.47
N THR A 96 -10.36 2.81 -0.37
CA THR A 96 -11.15 4.06 -0.43
C THR A 96 -10.39 5.15 -1.15
N LEU A 97 -9.08 5.28 -0.89
CA LEU A 97 -8.25 6.35 -1.47
C LEU A 97 -8.06 6.21 -2.98
N ILE A 98 -8.08 4.99 -3.54
CA ILE A 98 -7.80 4.82 -4.96
C ILE A 98 -9.02 4.43 -5.80
N PHE A 99 -10.05 3.81 -5.20
CA PHE A 99 -11.23 3.34 -5.96
C PHE A 99 -12.45 4.24 -5.84
N SER A 100 -12.58 5.03 -4.74
CA SER A 100 -13.80 5.80 -4.51
C SER A 100 -13.92 7.05 -5.39
N ASP A 101 -15.16 7.45 -5.69
CA ASP A 101 -15.47 8.71 -6.36
C ASP A 101 -15.01 9.92 -5.54
N LYS A 102 -15.02 9.82 -4.21
CA LYS A 102 -14.52 10.87 -3.30
C LYS A 102 -13.09 11.28 -3.62
N TYR A 103 -12.26 10.33 -4.04
CA TYR A 103 -10.86 10.55 -4.39
C TYR A 103 -10.61 10.35 -5.90
N PHE A 104 -11.62 10.67 -6.72
CA PHE A 104 -11.55 10.76 -8.18
C PHE A 104 -11.25 9.44 -8.89
N ARG A 105 -11.57 8.28 -8.31
CA ARG A 105 -11.35 6.96 -8.93
C ARG A 105 -9.94 6.85 -9.53
N GLN A 106 -8.94 7.09 -8.72
CA GLN A 106 -7.55 7.19 -9.17
C GLN A 106 -7.05 5.95 -9.92
N TYR A 107 -7.54 4.76 -9.52
CA TYR A 107 -7.19 3.51 -10.18
C TYR A 107 -7.60 3.53 -11.67
N ASP A 108 -8.83 3.92 -11.96
CA ASP A 108 -9.31 3.98 -13.35
C ASP A 108 -8.55 5.03 -14.15
N ASN A 109 -8.30 6.21 -13.58
CA ASN A 109 -7.51 7.26 -14.23
C ASN A 109 -6.08 6.82 -14.56
N VAL A 110 -5.46 6.03 -13.68
CA VAL A 110 -4.12 5.47 -13.91
C VAL A 110 -4.15 4.44 -15.02
N LEU A 111 -5.13 3.53 -15.02
CA LEU A 111 -5.33 2.53 -16.08
C LEU A 111 -5.53 3.20 -17.45
N ASP A 112 -6.44 4.15 -17.53
CA ASP A 112 -6.70 4.91 -18.77
C ASP A 112 -5.45 5.66 -19.25
N THR A 113 -4.70 6.25 -18.33
CA THR A 113 -3.46 6.97 -18.66
C THR A 113 -2.40 6.03 -19.26
N LEU A 114 -2.24 4.81 -18.73
CA LEU A 114 -1.34 3.80 -19.27
C LEU A 114 -1.79 3.28 -20.64
N LEU A 115 -3.10 3.11 -20.85
CA LEU A 115 -3.67 2.68 -22.12
C LEU A 115 -3.51 3.74 -23.23
N MET A 116 -3.62 5.04 -22.87
CA MET A 116 -3.51 6.16 -23.81
C MET A 116 -2.06 6.48 -24.18
N ASP A 117 -1.13 6.32 -23.24
CA ASP A 117 0.27 6.72 -23.38
C ASP A 117 1.18 5.75 -22.62
N MET A 118 1.74 4.78 -23.35
CA MET A 118 2.63 3.76 -22.77
C MET A 118 3.91 4.37 -22.20
N ASP A 119 4.35 5.53 -22.69
CA ASP A 119 5.55 6.22 -22.21
C ASP A 119 5.28 7.18 -21.06
N THR A 120 4.04 7.23 -20.59
CA THR A 120 3.60 8.17 -19.54
C THR A 120 4.49 8.12 -18.30
N ARG A 121 4.58 9.27 -17.62
CA ARG A 121 5.18 9.45 -16.30
C ARG A 121 4.19 10.08 -15.31
N ARG A 122 2.88 10.08 -15.67
CA ARG A 122 1.80 10.70 -14.91
C ARG A 122 0.85 9.68 -14.27
N ALA A 123 1.03 8.39 -14.54
CA ALA A 123 0.19 7.33 -13.99
C ALA A 123 0.48 7.15 -12.49
N THR A 124 -0.04 8.07 -11.67
CA THR A 124 0.25 8.16 -10.23
C THR A 124 -1.03 8.13 -9.42
N MET A 125 -1.09 7.26 -8.44
CA MET A 125 -2.10 7.25 -7.37
C MET A 125 -1.54 7.99 -6.16
N VAL A 126 -2.22 9.05 -5.71
CA VAL A 126 -1.84 9.86 -4.55
C VAL A 126 -2.67 9.41 -3.35
N TYR A 127 -2.02 8.84 -2.35
CA TYR A 127 -2.67 8.38 -1.12
C TYR A 127 -2.72 9.49 -0.09
N ASN A 128 -1.58 10.14 0.14
CA ASN A 128 -1.50 11.26 1.06
C ASN A 128 -1.84 12.58 0.37
N ARG A 129 -2.37 13.54 1.11
CA ARG A 129 -2.89 14.81 0.60
C ARG A 129 -2.70 15.95 1.60
N PRO A 130 -2.66 17.23 1.16
CA PRO A 130 -2.47 18.35 2.10
C PRO A 130 -3.53 18.46 3.21
N SER A 131 -4.78 18.04 2.94
CA SER A 131 -5.84 18.06 3.93
C SER A 131 -5.61 17.08 5.09
N ILE A 132 -4.68 16.13 4.95
CA ILE A 132 -4.34 15.18 6.01
C ILE A 132 -3.91 15.88 7.31
N TRP A 133 -3.31 17.08 7.21
CA TRP A 133 -2.93 17.88 8.38
C TRP A 133 -4.11 18.29 9.28
N THR A 134 -5.32 18.27 8.74
CA THR A 134 -6.56 18.48 9.49
C THR A 134 -7.25 17.16 9.77
N GLU A 135 -7.25 16.24 8.79
CA GLU A 135 -8.00 15.00 8.85
C GLU A 135 -7.40 13.95 9.81
N TYR A 136 -6.05 13.97 10.01
CA TYR A 136 -5.36 12.89 10.74
C TYR A 136 -5.81 12.75 12.19
N ASN A 137 -6.23 13.84 12.83
CA ASN A 137 -6.68 13.86 14.22
C ASN A 137 -8.15 14.33 14.37
N GLU A 138 -8.86 14.49 13.27
CA GLU A 138 -10.26 14.88 13.28
C GLU A 138 -11.11 13.82 13.98
N ASN A 139 -12.02 14.25 14.85
CA ASN A 139 -12.92 13.40 15.63
C ASN A 139 -12.18 12.34 16.49
N GLY A 140 -10.99 12.64 16.97
CA GLY A 140 -10.22 11.75 17.84
C GLY A 140 -9.43 10.65 17.13
N LYS A 141 -9.35 10.69 15.80
CA LYS A 141 -8.44 9.82 15.03
C LYS A 141 -6.97 10.13 15.36
N ASN A 142 -6.08 9.20 15.09
CA ASN A 142 -4.63 9.38 15.11
C ASN A 142 -4.03 8.67 13.89
N ASP A 143 -4.52 9.04 12.70
CA ASP A 143 -4.26 8.32 11.46
C ASP A 143 -3.73 9.23 10.36
N PHE A 144 -2.41 9.41 10.34
CA PHE A 144 -1.70 10.09 9.28
C PHE A 144 -1.19 9.08 8.26
N ILE A 145 -1.72 9.11 7.04
CA ILE A 145 -1.46 8.13 5.96
C ILE A 145 0.04 7.92 5.74
N CYS A 146 0.49 6.66 5.73
CA CYS A 146 1.90 6.29 5.59
C CYS A 146 2.38 6.27 4.13
N THR A 147 1.56 5.81 3.19
CA THR A 147 1.86 5.85 1.76
C THR A 147 1.59 7.25 1.21
N ASN A 148 2.60 7.87 0.58
CA ASN A 148 2.43 9.17 -0.06
C ASN A 148 1.81 9.01 -1.45
N ALA A 149 2.44 8.24 -2.32
CA ALA A 149 2.00 8.02 -3.69
C ALA A 149 2.63 6.75 -4.27
N VAL A 150 2.02 6.23 -5.33
CA VAL A 150 2.58 5.16 -6.15
C VAL A 150 2.51 5.59 -7.61
N THR A 151 3.66 5.61 -8.30
CA THR A 151 3.73 5.90 -9.73
C THR A 151 3.99 4.62 -10.50
N TYR A 152 3.20 4.40 -11.53
CA TYR A 152 3.30 3.23 -12.40
C TYR A 152 3.92 3.61 -13.74
N TYR A 153 4.80 2.75 -14.24
CA TYR A 153 5.51 2.92 -15.50
C TYR A 153 5.40 1.64 -16.33
N LEU A 154 4.96 1.75 -17.57
CA LEU A 154 5.05 0.64 -18.52
C LEU A 154 6.39 0.75 -19.26
N ARG A 155 7.32 -0.14 -18.96
CA ARG A 155 8.66 -0.19 -19.62
C ARG A 155 9.04 -1.63 -19.86
N ASP A 156 9.69 -1.87 -20.98
CA ASP A 156 10.21 -3.20 -21.37
C ASP A 156 9.15 -4.32 -21.31
N GLY A 157 7.89 -3.99 -21.63
CA GLY A 157 6.76 -4.93 -21.61
C GLY A 157 6.24 -5.30 -20.22
N ALA A 158 6.64 -4.56 -19.17
CA ALA A 158 6.18 -4.77 -17.79
C ALA A 158 5.70 -3.47 -17.16
N ILE A 159 4.72 -3.56 -16.26
CA ILE A 159 4.32 -2.43 -15.42
C ILE A 159 5.18 -2.45 -14.15
N HIS A 160 5.88 -1.36 -13.90
CA HIS A 160 6.70 -1.13 -12.73
C HIS A 160 5.99 -0.18 -11.77
N ALA A 161 6.03 -0.45 -10.47
CA ALA A 161 5.49 0.43 -9.44
C ALA A 161 6.63 1.04 -8.60
N VAL A 162 6.59 2.37 -8.42
CA VAL A 162 7.48 3.08 -7.50
C VAL A 162 6.65 3.59 -6.34
N VAL A 163 6.79 2.93 -5.19
CA VAL A 163 6.04 3.21 -3.96
C VAL A 163 6.82 4.19 -3.10
N GLN A 164 6.18 5.29 -2.73
CA GLN A 164 6.75 6.31 -1.84
C GLN A 164 6.01 6.31 -0.50
N MET A 165 6.72 6.00 0.56
CA MET A 165 6.18 5.99 1.92
C MET A 165 6.95 6.96 2.81
N ARG A 166 6.23 7.70 3.69
CA ARG A 166 6.88 8.52 4.72
C ARG A 166 7.38 7.70 5.90
N SER A 167 6.78 6.55 6.13
CA SER A 167 7.09 5.64 7.23
C SER A 167 6.66 4.22 6.87
N ASN A 168 7.47 3.24 7.26
CA ASN A 168 7.13 1.83 7.16
C ASN A 168 7.82 1.06 8.29
N ASP A 169 7.11 0.13 8.93
CA ASP A 169 7.66 -0.76 9.94
C ASP A 169 8.23 -2.02 9.28
N VAL A 170 9.50 -2.33 9.55
CA VAL A 170 10.22 -3.44 8.89
C VAL A 170 9.83 -4.82 9.39
N VAL A 171 9.15 -4.91 10.55
CA VAL A 171 8.78 -6.19 11.19
C VAL A 171 7.35 -6.58 10.87
N PHE A 172 6.41 -5.65 11.00
CA PHE A 172 4.98 -5.92 10.82
C PHE A 172 4.42 -5.21 9.58
N GLY A 173 4.63 -3.91 9.42
CA GLY A 173 4.00 -3.07 8.41
C GLY A 173 4.41 -3.44 6.98
N TYR A 174 5.70 -3.61 6.71
CA TYR A 174 6.20 -3.88 5.36
C TYR A 174 5.48 -5.05 4.66
N LYS A 175 5.23 -6.14 5.36
CA LYS A 175 4.58 -7.34 4.79
C LYS A 175 3.17 -7.05 4.28
N ASN A 176 2.41 -6.26 5.03
CA ASN A 176 1.03 -5.90 4.70
C ASN A 176 1.00 -4.85 3.59
N ASP A 177 1.86 -3.82 3.69
CA ASP A 177 2.00 -2.81 2.63
C ASP A 177 2.48 -3.44 1.32
N TYR A 178 3.44 -4.36 1.37
CA TYR A 178 3.90 -5.11 0.19
C TYR A 178 2.75 -5.89 -0.46
N ALA A 179 1.96 -6.60 0.35
CA ALA A 179 0.81 -7.38 -0.15
C ALA A 179 -0.22 -6.48 -0.84
N TRP A 180 -0.54 -5.31 -0.27
CA TRP A 180 -1.44 -4.35 -0.90
C TRP A 180 -0.87 -3.81 -2.21
N GLN A 181 0.37 -3.34 -2.21
CA GLN A 181 0.98 -2.75 -3.41
C GLN A 181 1.12 -3.78 -4.54
N ARG A 182 1.45 -5.01 -4.18
CA ARG A 182 1.49 -6.13 -5.13
C ARG A 182 0.11 -6.45 -5.68
N TYR A 183 -0.92 -6.53 -4.84
CA TYR A 183 -2.30 -6.73 -5.28
C TYR A 183 -2.73 -5.67 -6.30
N VAL A 184 -2.49 -4.39 -6.02
CA VAL A 184 -2.86 -3.30 -6.94
C VAL A 184 -2.10 -3.40 -8.26
N LEU A 185 -0.79 -3.71 -8.22
CA LEU A 185 0.03 -3.88 -9.42
C LEU A 185 -0.45 -5.07 -10.27
N GLU A 186 -0.76 -6.21 -9.65
CA GLU A 186 -1.28 -7.39 -10.35
C GLU A 186 -2.64 -7.12 -10.97
N GLN A 187 -3.54 -6.45 -10.23
CA GLN A 187 -4.86 -6.06 -10.73
C GLN A 187 -4.73 -5.08 -11.91
N LEU A 188 -3.88 -4.07 -11.79
CA LEU A 188 -3.63 -3.09 -12.86
C LEU A 188 -3.04 -3.76 -14.11
N THR A 189 -2.12 -4.70 -13.94
CA THR A 189 -1.53 -5.47 -15.03
C THR A 189 -2.58 -6.36 -15.72
N HIS A 190 -3.42 -7.02 -14.94
CA HIS A 190 -4.51 -7.84 -15.47
C HIS A 190 -5.49 -6.99 -16.30
N ASP A 191 -5.96 -5.87 -15.74
CA ASP A 191 -6.93 -5.01 -16.41
C ASP A 191 -6.34 -4.32 -17.64
N TYR A 192 -5.08 -3.89 -17.58
CA TYR A 192 -4.35 -3.36 -18.73
C TYR A 192 -4.30 -4.38 -19.86
N ASN A 193 -3.87 -5.62 -19.58
CA ASN A 193 -3.77 -6.67 -20.59
C ASN A 193 -5.13 -7.01 -21.20
N ARG A 194 -6.17 -7.11 -20.38
CA ARG A 194 -7.53 -7.40 -20.85
C ARG A 194 -8.07 -6.33 -21.79
N LEU A 195 -7.74 -5.06 -21.56
CA LEU A 195 -8.23 -3.94 -22.38
C LEU A 195 -7.34 -3.68 -23.58
N TYR A 196 -6.03 -3.87 -23.45
CA TYR A 196 -5.08 -3.64 -24.53
C TYR A 196 -5.05 -4.80 -25.53
N PHE A 197 -5.22 -6.04 -25.06
CA PHE A 197 -5.31 -7.26 -25.85
C PHE A 197 -6.68 -7.94 -25.66
N PRO A 198 -7.77 -7.33 -26.15
CA PRO A 198 -9.09 -7.95 -25.99
C PRO A 198 -9.10 -9.32 -26.70
N GLU A 199 -9.58 -10.36 -26.00
CA GLU A 199 -9.79 -11.66 -26.63
C GLU A 199 -10.71 -11.46 -27.86
N PRO A 200 -10.44 -12.12 -28.99
CA PRO A 200 -11.32 -12.07 -30.14
C PRO A 200 -12.71 -12.51 -29.66
N GLN A 201 -13.69 -11.62 -29.80
CA GLN A 201 -15.08 -11.96 -29.53
C GLN A 201 -15.42 -13.13 -30.47
N GLY A 202 -15.61 -14.32 -29.89
CA GLY A 202 -15.94 -15.51 -30.65
C GLY A 202 -17.11 -15.18 -31.59
N GLU A 203 -16.88 -15.29 -32.88
CA GLU A 203 -17.96 -15.20 -33.86
C GLU A 203 -19.04 -16.21 -33.43
N ALA A 204 -20.21 -15.68 -33.11
CA ALA A 204 -21.40 -16.54 -32.93
C ALA A 204 -21.55 -17.33 -34.23
N LEU A 205 -21.29 -18.64 -34.18
CA LEU A 205 -21.56 -19.52 -35.31
C LEU A 205 -22.99 -19.28 -35.77
N PRO A 206 -23.25 -19.00 -37.05
CA PRO A 206 -24.60 -18.86 -37.57
C PRO A 206 -25.32 -20.19 -37.36
N ARG A 207 -26.52 -20.13 -36.80
CA ARG A 207 -27.44 -21.26 -36.63
C ARG A 207 -27.97 -21.75 -37.97
#